data_753ba2a78a398d3c3c82ff1f0d3b2a5d
#
_entry.id   753ba2a78a398d3c3c82ff1f0d3b2a5d
#
_cell.length_a   1.000
_cell.length_b   1.000
_cell.length_c   1.000
_cell.angle_alpha   90.00
_cell.angle_beta   90.00
_cell.angle_gamma   90.00
#
_symmetry.space_group_name_H-M   'P 1'
#
loop_
_entity.id
_entity.type
_entity.pdbx_description
1 polymer ?
#
loop_
_entity_poly.entity_id
_entity_poly.type
_entity_poly.pdbx_seq_one_letter_code
_entity_poly.pdbx_strand_id
1 'polypeptide(L)'
;MYDTVVIGGGPAGIAAAVEANKEGAKTLIIEREPKLGGILKQCIHDGFGLITFKEKLSGPEYAERFIDKLLDTDVEIKLFTFVTRIEKNGDGTFTIYFVNRDGASHVQTKTIVLATGCRERTAKQIFIQGTRPAGVFTAGTAQNYVNILGEMPVKKCVILGSGDIGLTMARRLTLEGAEVLGVYEVKPTPSGLTRNIHQCLKDFDIPLYLSHTVTRVFGNDRLTAVEVAEVDDKMQPVKGTERIIECDALILSVGLIPENELAESIGVNINPKTKGAVCDQNYMTSVDGVYSAGNCLHVNDLVDYVTENAVEAGRNSAPYEKRERKNVALNADKSFLYVVPTVLDVSGDISDVTLYFRAARDMKDATFAVNVDGKEVFRKKYSALRPPEMERLKLNFGEYGVSTKSEISLSLTEEN
;
A
#
# COMPACT_ATOMS: atom_id res chain seq x y z
N MET A 1 0.05 0.66 31.03
CA MET A 1 1.07 0.40 29.98
C MET A 1 0.62 -0.81 29.18
N TYR A 2 0.71 -0.77 27.85
CA TYR A 2 0.42 -1.89 26.94
C TYR A 2 1.72 -2.62 26.57
N ASP A 3 1.60 -3.86 26.15
CA ASP A 3 2.74 -4.57 25.53
C ASP A 3 2.88 -4.12 24.09
N THR A 4 1.77 -4.08 23.33
CA THR A 4 1.75 -3.64 21.93
C THR A 4 0.66 -2.61 21.69
N VAL A 5 0.99 -1.52 21.00
CA VAL A 5 0.00 -0.58 20.45
C VAL A 5 0.06 -0.62 18.92
N VAL A 6 -1.09 -0.87 18.31
CA VAL A 6 -1.27 -0.87 16.86
C VAL A 6 -1.90 0.47 16.44
N ILE A 7 -1.26 1.18 15.52
CA ILE A 7 -1.74 2.47 14.99
C ILE A 7 -2.37 2.25 13.62
N GLY A 8 -3.68 2.34 13.57
CA GLY A 8 -4.54 2.10 12.41
C GLY A 8 -5.39 0.85 12.57
N GLY A 9 -6.71 0.97 12.36
CA GLY A 9 -7.72 -0.09 12.46
C GLY A 9 -8.18 -0.64 11.11
N GLY A 10 -7.33 -0.55 10.07
CA GLY A 10 -7.55 -1.20 8.77
C GLY A 10 -7.20 -2.71 8.84
N PRO A 11 -7.26 -3.43 7.69
CA PRO A 11 -7.02 -4.88 7.65
C PRO A 11 -5.68 -5.27 8.25
N ALA A 12 -4.60 -4.50 8.00
CA ALA A 12 -3.30 -4.75 8.60
C ALA A 12 -3.34 -4.62 10.13
N GLY A 13 -3.88 -3.51 10.64
CA GLY A 13 -3.90 -3.25 12.08
C GLY A 13 -4.73 -4.26 12.85
N ILE A 14 -5.89 -4.64 12.32
CA ILE A 14 -6.76 -5.66 12.93
C ILE A 14 -6.02 -7.00 12.97
N ALA A 15 -5.43 -7.43 11.85
CA ALA A 15 -4.71 -8.70 11.77
C ALA A 15 -3.51 -8.75 12.74
N ALA A 16 -2.73 -7.65 12.81
CA ALA A 16 -1.61 -7.54 13.74
C ALA A 16 -2.05 -7.58 15.21
N ALA A 17 -3.13 -6.86 15.57
CA ALA A 17 -3.63 -6.81 16.92
C ALA A 17 -4.17 -8.16 17.40
N VAL A 18 -4.94 -8.86 16.55
CA VAL A 18 -5.45 -10.22 16.84
C VAL A 18 -4.28 -11.17 17.12
N GLU A 19 -3.26 -11.15 16.28
CA GLU A 19 -2.12 -12.05 16.44
C GLU A 19 -1.27 -11.67 17.66
N ALA A 20 -1.01 -10.38 17.90
CA ALA A 20 -0.30 -9.95 19.11
C ALA A 20 -1.03 -10.35 20.40
N ASN A 21 -2.35 -10.21 20.43
CA ASN A 21 -3.16 -10.67 21.57
C ASN A 21 -3.12 -12.18 21.76
N LYS A 22 -3.18 -12.95 20.67
CA LYS A 22 -3.07 -14.41 20.68
C LYS A 22 -1.72 -14.88 21.26
N GLU A 23 -0.64 -14.14 21.02
CA GLU A 23 0.68 -14.36 21.64
C GLU A 23 0.76 -13.85 23.10
N GLY A 24 -0.36 -13.42 23.67
CA GLY A 24 -0.50 -13.03 25.09
C GLY A 24 -0.20 -11.56 25.39
N ALA A 25 -0.02 -10.71 24.38
CA ALA A 25 0.24 -9.28 24.61
C ALA A 25 -1.03 -8.53 25.00
N LYS A 26 -0.93 -7.65 26.00
CA LYS A 26 -1.93 -6.61 26.25
C LYS A 26 -1.88 -5.59 25.11
N THR A 27 -2.88 -5.63 24.24
CA THR A 27 -2.88 -4.91 22.97
C THR A 27 -3.93 -3.80 22.92
N LEU A 28 -3.57 -2.66 22.29
CA LEU A 28 -4.48 -1.55 22.01
C LEU A 28 -4.42 -1.22 20.51
N ILE A 29 -5.59 -1.06 19.87
CA ILE A 29 -5.72 -0.42 18.56
C ILE A 29 -6.12 1.05 18.75
N ILE A 30 -5.42 1.96 18.05
CA ILE A 30 -5.81 3.37 17.92
C ILE A 30 -6.21 3.63 16.47
N GLU A 31 -7.49 4.00 16.26
CA GLU A 31 -8.05 4.26 14.93
C GLU A 31 -8.69 5.67 14.88
N ARG A 32 -8.31 6.45 13.85
CA ARG A 32 -8.83 7.82 13.65
C ARG A 32 -10.28 7.87 13.18
N GLU A 33 -10.71 6.85 12.44
CA GLU A 33 -12.05 6.75 11.86
C GLU A 33 -13.10 6.29 12.90
N PRO A 34 -14.39 6.49 12.60
CA PRO A 34 -15.50 6.03 13.46
C PRO A 34 -15.68 4.52 13.47
N LYS A 35 -15.10 3.80 12.51
CA LYS A 35 -15.28 2.35 12.32
C LYS A 35 -13.96 1.70 11.89
N LEU A 36 -13.75 0.48 12.33
CA LEU A 36 -12.69 -0.39 11.85
C LEU A 36 -12.87 -0.79 10.38
N GLY A 37 -11.88 -1.44 9.78
CA GLY A 37 -11.89 -1.97 8.42
C GLY A 37 -11.19 -1.10 7.39
N GLY A 38 -10.82 0.14 7.74
CA GLY A 38 -10.05 1.05 6.88
C GLY A 38 -10.69 1.25 5.51
N ILE A 39 -9.88 1.27 4.46
CA ILE A 39 -10.32 1.51 3.07
C ILE A 39 -11.23 0.40 2.52
N LEU A 40 -11.18 -0.82 3.07
CA LEU A 40 -12.00 -1.94 2.60
C LEU A 40 -13.50 -1.67 2.70
N LYS A 41 -13.93 -0.85 3.64
CA LYS A 41 -15.36 -0.48 3.81
C LYS A 41 -16.00 0.06 2.53
N GLN A 42 -15.23 0.75 1.70
CA GLN A 42 -15.72 1.33 0.45
C GLN A 42 -15.40 0.48 -0.80
N CYS A 43 -14.63 -0.61 -0.66
CA CYS A 43 -14.26 -1.50 -1.76
C CYS A 43 -15.35 -2.57 -1.97
N ILE A 44 -16.52 -2.18 -2.47
CA ILE A 44 -17.70 -3.06 -2.59
C ILE A 44 -17.63 -4.07 -3.74
N HIS A 45 -16.57 -4.01 -4.58
CA HIS A 45 -16.30 -5.04 -5.59
C HIS A 45 -15.74 -6.31 -4.96
N ASP A 46 -15.82 -7.41 -5.67
CA ASP A 46 -15.29 -8.71 -5.27
C ASP A 46 -13.80 -8.89 -5.61
N GLY A 47 -13.21 -9.97 -5.11
CA GLY A 47 -11.83 -10.37 -5.38
C GLY A 47 -10.91 -10.41 -4.15
N PHE A 48 -11.44 -10.15 -2.97
CA PHE A 48 -10.75 -10.23 -1.69
C PHE A 48 -10.88 -11.63 -1.07
N GLY A 49 -9.86 -12.07 -0.31
CA GLY A 49 -9.92 -13.29 0.50
C GLY A 49 -9.61 -14.60 -0.22
N LEU A 50 -9.19 -14.54 -1.47
CA LEU A 50 -8.91 -15.75 -2.26
C LEU A 50 -7.80 -16.61 -1.65
N ILE A 51 -6.82 -16.00 -0.99
CA ILE A 51 -5.70 -16.70 -0.35
C ILE A 51 -6.06 -17.02 1.10
N THR A 52 -6.50 -16.04 1.87
CA THR A 52 -6.73 -16.14 3.32
C THR A 52 -7.94 -17.00 3.67
N PHE A 53 -9.06 -16.79 2.97
CA PHE A 53 -10.34 -17.45 3.26
C PHE A 53 -10.71 -18.53 2.24
N LYS A 54 -9.99 -18.61 1.11
CA LYS A 54 -10.34 -19.47 -0.05
C LYS A 54 -11.74 -19.19 -0.62
N GLU A 55 -12.19 -17.95 -0.43
CA GLU A 55 -13.48 -17.45 -0.84
C GLU A 55 -13.31 -16.14 -1.59
N LYS A 56 -14.28 -15.80 -2.43
CA LYS A 56 -14.33 -14.55 -3.18
C LYS A 56 -15.26 -13.59 -2.46
N LEU A 57 -14.67 -12.68 -1.69
CA LEU A 57 -15.38 -11.72 -0.85
C LEU A 57 -15.32 -10.31 -1.45
N SER A 58 -16.23 -9.45 -1.04
CA SER A 58 -16.10 -7.99 -1.15
C SER A 58 -15.16 -7.43 -0.07
N GLY A 59 -14.70 -6.19 -0.22
CA GLY A 59 -13.88 -5.53 0.79
C GLY A 59 -14.54 -5.45 2.17
N PRO A 60 -15.81 -5.01 2.29
CA PRO A 60 -16.54 -5.04 3.57
C PRO A 60 -16.64 -6.42 4.20
N GLU A 61 -16.97 -7.47 3.44
CA GLU A 61 -17.05 -8.84 3.95
C GLU A 61 -15.70 -9.33 4.46
N TYR A 62 -14.61 -9.03 3.75
CA TYR A 62 -13.27 -9.35 4.21
C TYR A 62 -12.93 -8.64 5.53
N ALA A 63 -13.22 -7.34 5.61
CA ALA A 63 -12.98 -6.56 6.81
C ALA A 63 -13.78 -7.09 8.00
N GLU A 64 -15.05 -7.41 7.80
CA GLU A 64 -15.95 -7.91 8.85
C GLU A 64 -15.45 -9.22 9.45
N ARG A 65 -14.98 -10.15 8.62
CA ARG A 65 -14.37 -11.41 9.11
C ARG A 65 -13.16 -11.21 10.02
N PHE A 66 -12.37 -10.15 9.81
CA PHE A 66 -11.26 -9.81 10.70
C PHE A 66 -11.74 -9.05 11.93
N ILE A 67 -12.78 -8.22 11.80
CA ILE A 67 -13.42 -7.53 12.93
C ILE A 67 -14.05 -8.56 13.87
N ASP A 68 -14.76 -9.56 13.36
CA ASP A 68 -15.32 -10.65 14.17
C ASP A 68 -14.23 -11.35 14.98
N LYS A 69 -13.09 -11.71 14.34
CA LYS A 69 -11.94 -12.30 15.05
C LYS A 69 -11.37 -11.37 16.12
N LEU A 70 -11.38 -10.07 15.90
CA LEU A 70 -10.91 -9.08 16.87
C LEU A 70 -11.85 -8.99 18.06
N LEU A 71 -13.17 -9.04 17.84
CA LEU A 71 -14.19 -8.99 18.90
C LEU A 71 -14.15 -10.23 19.84
N ASP A 72 -13.58 -11.34 19.37
CA ASP A 72 -13.33 -12.53 20.17
C ASP A 72 -12.04 -12.44 21.02
N THR A 73 -11.39 -11.27 21.07
CA THR A 73 -10.14 -11.02 21.82
C THR A 73 -10.33 -9.97 22.92
N ASP A 74 -9.31 -9.86 23.80
CA ASP A 74 -9.25 -8.82 24.84
C ASP A 74 -8.57 -7.52 24.36
N VAL A 75 -8.43 -7.31 23.04
CA VAL A 75 -7.82 -6.11 22.45
C VAL A 75 -8.67 -4.88 22.76
N GLU A 76 -8.06 -3.88 23.39
CA GLU A 76 -8.71 -2.59 23.57
C GLU A 76 -8.75 -1.81 22.25
N ILE A 77 -9.85 -1.08 21.99
CA ILE A 77 -10.05 -0.31 20.75
C ILE A 77 -10.39 1.14 21.10
N LYS A 78 -9.65 2.09 20.52
CA LYS A 78 -9.93 3.52 20.60
C LYS A 78 -10.25 4.05 19.19
N LEU A 79 -11.54 4.21 18.90
CA LEU A 79 -12.03 4.86 17.67
C LEU A 79 -12.03 6.38 17.83
N PHE A 80 -12.18 7.13 16.71
CA PHE A 80 -12.14 8.58 16.67
C PHE A 80 -10.91 9.18 17.38
N THR A 81 -9.80 8.45 17.38
CA THR A 81 -8.59 8.80 18.10
C THR A 81 -7.43 8.98 17.13
N PHE A 82 -6.95 10.21 17.01
CA PHE A 82 -5.89 10.60 16.09
C PHE A 82 -4.55 10.67 16.82
N VAL A 83 -3.58 9.83 16.44
CA VAL A 83 -2.21 9.89 16.96
C VAL A 83 -1.50 11.10 16.40
N THR A 84 -1.00 11.96 17.28
CA THR A 84 -0.33 13.22 16.91
C THR A 84 1.17 13.13 16.96
N ARG A 85 1.72 12.27 17.86
CA ARG A 85 3.16 12.16 18.11
C ARG A 85 3.50 10.85 18.81
N ILE A 86 4.69 10.35 18.55
CA ILE A 86 5.30 9.23 19.25
C ILE A 86 6.63 9.71 19.83
N GLU A 87 6.95 9.31 21.04
CA GLU A 87 8.24 9.56 21.69
C GLU A 87 8.85 8.25 22.16
N LYS A 88 10.14 8.05 21.90
CA LYS A 88 10.92 6.95 22.46
C LYS A 88 11.45 7.36 23.82
N ASN A 89 11.13 6.58 24.86
CA ASN A 89 11.57 6.81 26.22
C ASN A 89 12.99 6.29 26.46
N GLY A 90 13.66 6.78 27.52
CA GLY A 90 15.02 6.37 27.87
C GLY A 90 15.16 4.90 28.26
N ASP A 91 14.08 4.25 28.71
CA ASP A 91 14.01 2.83 29.04
C ASP A 91 13.72 1.91 27.82
N GLY A 92 13.56 2.51 26.64
CA GLY A 92 13.26 1.80 25.38
C GLY A 92 11.78 1.58 25.10
N THR A 93 10.89 2.01 26.00
CA THR A 93 9.44 2.05 25.75
C THR A 93 9.05 3.26 24.91
N PHE A 94 7.76 3.38 24.56
CA PHE A 94 7.24 4.48 23.77
C PHE A 94 6.07 5.16 24.48
N THR A 95 5.98 6.48 24.33
CA THR A 95 4.80 7.27 24.69
C THR A 95 4.11 7.73 23.39
N ILE A 96 2.84 7.36 23.26
CA ILE A 96 2.02 7.69 22.09
C ILE A 96 1.00 8.75 22.48
N TYR A 97 1.10 9.94 21.92
CA TYR A 97 0.18 11.05 22.15
C TYR A 97 -0.91 11.06 21.10
N PHE A 98 -2.12 11.30 21.54
CA PHE A 98 -3.29 11.33 20.66
C PHE A 98 -4.31 12.36 21.12
N VAL A 99 -5.23 12.71 20.21
CA VAL A 99 -6.40 13.54 20.46
C VAL A 99 -7.66 12.77 20.07
N ASN A 100 -8.71 12.93 20.85
CA ASN A 100 -10.03 12.40 20.58
C ASN A 100 -11.10 13.38 21.08
N ARG A 101 -12.35 12.94 21.20
CA ARG A 101 -13.46 13.78 21.68
C ARG A 101 -13.30 14.24 23.14
N ASP A 102 -12.54 13.51 23.95
CA ASP A 102 -12.26 13.80 25.36
C ASP A 102 -11.08 14.76 25.55
N GLY A 103 -10.39 15.11 24.44
CA GLY A 103 -9.23 15.99 24.43
C GLY A 103 -7.92 15.27 24.14
N ALA A 104 -6.79 15.88 24.53
CA ALA A 104 -5.45 15.33 24.35
C ALA A 104 -5.09 14.37 25.50
N SER A 105 -4.52 13.23 25.15
CA SER A 105 -4.07 12.23 26.12
C SER A 105 -2.88 11.43 25.58
N HIS A 106 -2.40 10.46 26.32
CA HIS A 106 -1.31 9.58 25.89
C HIS A 106 -1.43 8.19 26.52
N VAL A 107 -0.72 7.24 25.92
CA VAL A 107 -0.51 5.88 26.45
C VAL A 107 0.96 5.50 26.33
N GLN A 108 1.37 4.54 27.15
CA GLN A 108 2.71 3.95 27.08
C GLN A 108 2.66 2.51 26.60
N THR A 109 3.67 2.10 25.82
CA THR A 109 3.78 0.75 25.27
C THR A 109 5.23 0.31 25.15
N LYS A 110 5.45 -1.01 25.12
CA LYS A 110 6.77 -1.60 24.83
C LYS A 110 7.06 -1.61 23.33
N THR A 111 6.04 -1.92 22.51
CA THR A 111 6.18 -2.01 21.05
C THR A 111 5.06 -1.27 20.32
N ILE A 112 5.33 -0.92 19.06
CA ILE A 112 4.39 -0.27 18.16
C ILE A 112 4.31 -1.06 16.86
N VAL A 113 3.10 -1.32 16.36
CA VAL A 113 2.87 -1.74 14.97
C VAL A 113 2.24 -0.60 14.21
N LEU A 114 2.97 -0.05 13.24
CA LEU A 114 2.48 0.97 12.32
C LEU A 114 1.68 0.29 11.21
N ALA A 115 0.38 0.56 11.16
CA ALA A 115 -0.57 0.08 10.17
C ALA A 115 -1.37 1.24 9.57
N THR A 116 -0.69 2.38 9.38
CA THR A 116 -1.24 3.68 9.00
C THR A 116 -1.73 3.75 7.55
N GLY A 117 -1.41 2.73 6.73
CA GLY A 117 -1.86 2.62 5.36
C GLY A 117 -1.16 3.59 4.41
N CYS A 118 -1.90 4.08 3.43
CA CYS A 118 -1.40 4.99 2.41
C CYS A 118 -2.46 6.03 2.04
N ARG A 119 -2.04 7.13 1.44
CA ARG A 119 -2.90 8.18 0.86
C ARG A 119 -2.68 8.28 -0.65
N GLU A 120 -3.67 8.79 -1.34
CA GLU A 120 -3.60 9.03 -2.77
C GLU A 120 -2.84 10.31 -3.10
N ARG A 121 -2.15 10.32 -4.25
CA ARG A 121 -1.52 11.53 -4.78
C ARG A 121 -2.56 12.53 -5.23
N THR A 122 -2.33 13.79 -4.91
CA THR A 122 -3.18 14.90 -5.29
C THR A 122 -2.76 15.53 -6.63
N ALA A 123 -3.65 16.34 -7.23
CA ALA A 123 -3.37 17.07 -8.47
C ALA A 123 -2.09 17.92 -8.40
N LYS A 124 -1.80 18.52 -7.23
CA LYS A 124 -0.60 19.34 -7.03
C LYS A 124 0.69 18.53 -7.01
N GLN A 125 0.66 17.31 -6.49
CA GLN A 125 1.83 16.43 -6.46
C GLN A 125 2.23 15.89 -7.83
N ILE A 126 1.32 15.96 -8.80
CA ILE A 126 1.58 15.61 -10.21
C ILE A 126 1.56 16.83 -11.14
N PHE A 127 1.67 18.03 -10.55
CA PHE A 127 1.84 19.31 -11.24
C PHE A 127 0.71 19.72 -12.19
N ILE A 128 -0.53 19.28 -11.99
CA ILE A 128 -1.68 19.78 -12.74
C ILE A 128 -1.87 21.27 -12.43
N GLN A 129 -1.88 22.07 -13.48
CA GLN A 129 -2.01 23.53 -13.41
C GLN A 129 -3.48 23.96 -13.35
N GLY A 130 -3.71 25.24 -13.14
CA GLY A 130 -5.04 25.86 -13.15
C GLY A 130 -5.53 26.28 -11.77
N THR A 131 -6.84 26.48 -11.66
CA THR A 131 -7.54 26.90 -10.44
C THR A 131 -7.73 25.74 -9.46
N ARG A 132 -8.51 25.95 -8.39
CA ARG A 132 -8.88 24.87 -7.44
C ARG A 132 -10.40 24.74 -7.34
N PRO A 133 -11.08 24.38 -8.42
CA PRO A 133 -12.53 24.23 -8.40
C PRO A 133 -12.92 22.95 -7.64
N ALA A 134 -14.16 22.90 -7.12
CA ALA A 134 -14.77 21.61 -6.76
C ALA A 134 -14.85 20.71 -8.01
N GLY A 135 -14.86 19.39 -7.82
CA GLY A 135 -14.91 18.41 -8.93
C GLY A 135 -13.57 17.73 -9.25
N VAL A 136 -12.46 18.12 -8.60
CA VAL A 136 -11.20 17.38 -8.68
C VAL A 136 -11.11 16.45 -7.47
N PHE A 137 -11.27 15.15 -7.71
CA PHE A 137 -11.29 14.11 -6.66
C PHE A 137 -10.16 13.12 -6.87
N THR A 138 -9.63 12.55 -5.80
CA THR A 138 -8.93 11.29 -5.89
C THR A 138 -9.93 10.15 -6.08
N ALA A 139 -9.50 9.03 -6.65
CA ALA A 139 -10.38 7.89 -6.93
C ALA A 139 -11.01 7.33 -5.66
N GLY A 140 -10.25 7.23 -4.56
CA GLY A 140 -10.77 6.79 -3.26
C GLY A 140 -11.77 7.78 -2.64
N THR A 141 -11.58 9.09 -2.83
CA THR A 141 -12.57 10.09 -2.40
C THR A 141 -13.88 9.93 -3.19
N ALA A 142 -13.81 9.80 -4.52
CA ALA A 142 -14.99 9.56 -5.34
C ALA A 142 -15.69 8.25 -4.97
N GLN A 143 -14.90 7.20 -4.69
CA GLN A 143 -15.41 5.91 -4.23
C GLN A 143 -16.16 6.03 -2.88
N ASN A 144 -15.63 6.85 -1.95
CA ASN A 144 -16.28 7.10 -0.67
C ASN A 144 -17.64 7.79 -0.83
N TYR A 145 -17.73 8.83 -1.67
CA TYR A 145 -18.99 9.49 -1.98
C TYR A 145 -20.03 8.49 -2.50
N VAL A 146 -19.67 7.69 -3.49
CA VAL A 146 -20.62 6.77 -4.13
C VAL A 146 -20.95 5.58 -3.23
N ASN A 147 -19.96 4.93 -2.64
CA ASN A 147 -20.14 3.64 -1.99
C ASN A 147 -20.50 3.73 -0.50
N ILE A 148 -20.13 4.82 0.18
CA ILE A 148 -20.38 5.00 1.62
C ILE A 148 -21.48 6.03 1.85
N LEU A 149 -21.42 7.18 1.16
CA LEU A 149 -22.38 8.26 1.37
C LEU A 149 -23.63 8.14 0.49
N GLY A 150 -23.59 7.32 -0.57
CA GLY A 150 -24.70 7.17 -1.51
C GLY A 150 -24.93 8.43 -2.37
N GLU A 151 -23.89 9.26 -2.52
CA GLU A 151 -23.94 10.51 -3.26
C GLU A 151 -23.19 10.40 -4.57
N MET A 152 -23.73 10.96 -5.66
CA MET A 152 -23.09 11.03 -6.96
C MET A 152 -22.41 12.39 -7.14
N PRO A 153 -21.09 12.51 -6.95
CA PRO A 153 -20.39 13.80 -7.01
C PRO A 153 -20.12 14.29 -8.44
N VAL A 154 -20.38 13.47 -9.46
CA VAL A 154 -20.00 13.72 -10.86
C VAL A 154 -21.14 13.39 -11.80
N LYS A 155 -21.25 14.12 -12.95
CA LYS A 155 -22.15 13.79 -14.05
C LYS A 155 -21.35 13.37 -15.28
N LYS A 156 -20.24 14.07 -15.55
CA LYS A 156 -19.39 13.86 -16.72
C LYS A 156 -17.93 14.01 -16.33
N CYS A 157 -17.15 12.95 -16.41
CA CYS A 157 -15.80 12.97 -15.86
C CYS A 157 -14.71 12.43 -16.80
N VAL A 158 -13.49 12.89 -16.53
CA VAL A 158 -12.24 12.33 -17.03
C VAL A 158 -11.55 11.62 -15.88
N ILE A 159 -10.95 10.46 -16.13
CA ILE A 159 -10.15 9.71 -15.15
C ILE A 159 -8.69 9.76 -15.59
N LEU A 160 -7.79 10.16 -14.69
CA LEU A 160 -6.35 10.13 -14.91
C LEU A 160 -5.72 8.99 -14.10
N GLY A 161 -5.07 8.07 -14.82
CA GLY A 161 -4.45 6.85 -14.31
C GLY A 161 -5.29 5.60 -14.57
N SER A 162 -4.67 4.60 -15.19
CA SER A 162 -5.27 3.31 -15.56
C SER A 162 -4.93 2.18 -14.59
N GLY A 163 -4.55 2.50 -13.33
CA GLY A 163 -4.42 1.51 -12.27
C GLY A 163 -5.78 0.92 -11.88
N ASP A 164 -5.78 -0.23 -11.18
CA ASP A 164 -7.02 -0.98 -10.88
C ASP A 164 -8.10 -0.15 -10.18
N ILE A 165 -7.72 0.78 -9.31
CA ILE A 165 -8.68 1.68 -8.64
C ILE A 165 -9.34 2.60 -9.66
N GLY A 166 -8.57 3.20 -10.60
CA GLY A 166 -9.10 4.05 -11.67
C GLY A 166 -10.04 3.30 -12.60
N LEU A 167 -9.67 2.07 -12.99
CA LEU A 167 -10.49 1.20 -13.82
C LEU A 167 -11.80 0.81 -13.11
N THR A 168 -11.72 0.42 -11.85
CA THR A 168 -12.90 0.09 -11.03
C THR A 168 -13.83 1.30 -10.89
N MET A 169 -13.27 2.50 -10.70
CA MET A 169 -14.07 3.73 -10.61
C MET A 169 -14.69 4.12 -11.96
N ALA A 170 -14.01 3.89 -13.09
CA ALA A 170 -14.60 4.10 -14.41
C ALA A 170 -15.88 3.28 -14.57
N ARG A 171 -15.80 1.99 -14.29
CA ARG A 171 -16.96 1.09 -14.29
C ARG A 171 -18.03 1.52 -13.28
N ARG A 172 -17.63 1.83 -12.04
CA ARG A 172 -18.57 2.17 -10.97
C ARG A 172 -19.36 3.43 -11.29
N LEU A 173 -18.70 4.49 -11.69
CA LEU A 173 -19.35 5.76 -12.04
C LEU A 173 -20.31 5.60 -13.23
N THR A 174 -19.92 4.81 -14.23
CA THR A 174 -20.80 4.50 -15.38
C THR A 174 -22.05 3.75 -14.94
N LEU A 175 -21.93 2.76 -14.06
CA LEU A 175 -23.08 2.00 -13.52
C LEU A 175 -24.03 2.88 -12.71
N GLU A 176 -23.52 3.93 -12.08
CA GLU A 176 -24.33 4.91 -11.34
C GLU A 176 -24.86 6.05 -12.22
N GLY A 177 -24.64 5.98 -13.54
CA GLY A 177 -25.21 6.90 -14.53
C GLY A 177 -24.37 8.12 -14.87
N ALA A 178 -23.09 8.18 -14.44
CA ALA A 178 -22.16 9.22 -14.92
C ALA A 178 -21.62 8.88 -16.31
N GLU A 179 -21.35 9.90 -17.13
CA GLU A 179 -20.62 9.76 -18.40
C GLU A 179 -19.11 9.79 -18.13
N VAL A 180 -18.43 8.66 -18.32
CA VAL A 180 -16.96 8.59 -18.26
C VAL A 180 -16.40 8.80 -19.66
N LEU A 181 -15.81 9.99 -19.91
CA LEU A 181 -15.31 10.40 -21.23
C LEU A 181 -14.06 9.65 -21.68
N GLY A 182 -13.34 9.09 -20.73
CA GLY A 182 -12.16 8.27 -20.97
C GLY A 182 -11.23 8.20 -19.78
N VAL A 183 -10.36 7.20 -19.86
CA VAL A 183 -9.24 7.00 -18.93
C VAL A 183 -7.96 7.39 -19.65
N TYR A 184 -7.15 8.24 -19.02
CA TYR A 184 -5.88 8.76 -19.54
C TYR A 184 -4.73 8.17 -18.73
N GLU A 185 -3.73 7.62 -19.40
CA GLU A 185 -2.56 6.98 -18.79
C GLU A 185 -1.28 7.60 -19.35
N VAL A 186 -0.42 8.06 -18.47
CA VAL A 186 0.86 8.68 -18.82
C VAL A 186 1.85 7.69 -19.47
N LYS A 187 1.74 6.41 -19.12
CA LYS A 187 2.59 5.36 -19.68
C LYS A 187 2.10 4.90 -21.07
N PRO A 188 3.00 4.32 -21.87
CA PRO A 188 2.62 3.70 -23.15
C PRO A 188 1.87 2.37 -22.99
N THR A 189 1.76 1.86 -21.77
CA THR A 189 1.05 0.62 -21.41
C THR A 189 0.12 0.85 -20.22
N PRO A 190 -1.00 0.13 -20.15
CA PRO A 190 -1.90 0.21 -18.98
C PRO A 190 -1.19 -0.19 -17.68
N SER A 191 -1.59 0.42 -16.58
CA SER A 191 -1.03 0.15 -15.24
C SER A 191 -1.84 -0.86 -14.43
N GLY A 192 -3.07 -1.17 -14.81
CA GLY A 192 -3.94 -2.13 -14.15
C GLY A 192 -3.92 -3.51 -14.79
N LEU A 193 -4.52 -4.47 -14.09
CA LEU A 193 -4.61 -5.86 -14.55
C LEU A 193 -5.43 -5.97 -15.84
N THR A 194 -4.99 -6.84 -16.76
CA THR A 194 -5.66 -7.08 -18.06
C THR A 194 -7.15 -7.41 -17.89
N ARG A 195 -7.50 -8.20 -16.87
CA ARG A 195 -8.90 -8.52 -16.55
C ARG A 195 -9.72 -7.25 -16.29
N ASN A 196 -9.18 -6.32 -15.51
CA ASN A 196 -9.89 -5.08 -15.14
C ASN A 196 -10.02 -4.13 -16.34
N ILE A 197 -9.06 -4.10 -17.28
CA ILE A 197 -9.19 -3.37 -18.54
C ILE A 197 -10.40 -3.88 -19.33
N HIS A 198 -10.57 -5.21 -19.43
CA HIS A 198 -11.73 -5.79 -20.11
C HIS A 198 -13.04 -5.45 -19.39
N GLN A 199 -13.15 -5.82 -18.11
CA GLN A 199 -14.39 -5.72 -17.34
C GLN A 199 -14.79 -4.28 -16.99
N CYS A 200 -13.86 -3.35 -16.93
CA CYS A 200 -14.15 -1.99 -16.49
C CYS A 200 -14.17 -0.97 -17.63
N LEU A 201 -13.50 -1.23 -18.74
CA LEU A 201 -13.46 -0.30 -19.87
C LEU A 201 -14.13 -0.88 -21.11
N LYS A 202 -13.69 -2.05 -21.60
CA LYS A 202 -14.20 -2.60 -22.87
C LYS A 202 -15.68 -2.98 -22.81
N ASP A 203 -16.13 -3.58 -21.71
CA ASP A 203 -17.53 -3.96 -21.50
C ASP A 203 -18.48 -2.75 -21.39
N PHE A 204 -17.91 -1.53 -21.23
CA PHE A 204 -18.65 -0.28 -21.10
C PHE A 204 -18.31 0.74 -22.20
N ASP A 205 -17.55 0.34 -23.22
CA ASP A 205 -17.09 1.19 -24.33
C ASP A 205 -16.38 2.47 -23.86
N ILE A 206 -15.69 2.42 -22.71
CA ILE A 206 -14.92 3.55 -22.17
C ILE A 206 -13.54 3.59 -22.84
N PRO A 207 -13.17 4.68 -23.52
CA PRO A 207 -11.88 4.79 -24.21
C PRO A 207 -10.71 4.90 -23.24
N LEU A 208 -9.58 4.25 -23.59
CA LEU A 208 -8.30 4.35 -22.90
C LEU A 208 -7.28 5.05 -23.79
N TYR A 209 -6.74 6.17 -23.31
CA TYR A 209 -5.72 6.97 -23.98
C TYR A 209 -4.37 6.79 -23.28
N LEU A 210 -3.47 6.03 -23.91
CA LEU A 210 -2.10 5.81 -23.43
C LEU A 210 -1.18 6.96 -23.87
N SER A 211 -0.06 7.15 -23.18
CA SER A 211 0.88 8.25 -23.41
C SER A 211 0.21 9.63 -23.38
N HIS A 212 -0.76 9.81 -22.47
CA HIS A 212 -1.48 11.07 -22.28
C HIS A 212 -1.55 11.45 -20.79
N THR A 213 -1.60 12.76 -20.53
CA THR A 213 -1.81 13.27 -19.17
C THR A 213 -2.76 14.45 -19.16
N VAL A 214 -3.25 14.80 -17.96
CA VAL A 214 -3.97 16.06 -17.73
C VAL A 214 -2.95 17.12 -17.29
N THR A 215 -2.90 18.23 -18.02
CA THR A 215 -1.96 19.32 -17.78
C THR A 215 -2.58 20.46 -16.99
N ARG A 216 -3.88 20.71 -17.17
CA ARG A 216 -4.57 21.85 -16.55
C ARG A 216 -6.04 21.55 -16.29
N VAL A 217 -6.58 22.22 -15.26
CA VAL A 217 -8.00 22.26 -14.94
C VAL A 217 -8.56 23.68 -15.10
N PHE A 218 -9.83 23.77 -15.50
CA PHE A 218 -10.56 25.02 -15.70
C PHE A 218 -11.84 25.02 -14.84
N GLY A 219 -12.21 26.19 -14.36
CA GLY A 219 -13.39 26.42 -13.56
C GLY A 219 -13.07 27.30 -12.34
N ASN A 220 -14.07 27.90 -11.75
CA ASN A 220 -13.93 28.71 -10.53
C ASN A 220 -14.55 27.93 -9.34
N ASP A 221 -15.87 27.93 -9.24
CA ASP A 221 -16.57 27.23 -8.16
C ASP A 221 -16.53 25.71 -8.38
N ARG A 222 -16.74 25.27 -9.63
CA ARG A 222 -16.69 23.87 -10.05
C ARG A 222 -15.88 23.73 -11.35
N LEU A 223 -15.33 22.53 -11.54
CA LEU A 223 -14.65 22.14 -12.77
C LEU A 223 -15.59 22.25 -13.96
N THR A 224 -15.13 22.87 -15.05
CA THR A 224 -15.87 23.00 -16.32
C THR A 224 -15.17 22.30 -17.46
N ALA A 225 -13.84 22.12 -17.38
CA ALA A 225 -13.06 21.40 -18.37
C ALA A 225 -11.69 20.98 -17.82
N VAL A 226 -11.06 20.05 -18.50
CA VAL A 226 -9.65 19.70 -18.33
C VAL A 226 -8.90 19.86 -19.66
N GLU A 227 -7.62 20.16 -19.58
CA GLU A 227 -6.70 20.09 -20.72
C GLU A 227 -5.93 18.79 -20.64
N VAL A 228 -5.93 18.01 -21.70
CA VAL A 228 -5.13 16.79 -21.85
C VAL A 228 -4.10 16.98 -22.96
N ALA A 229 -2.93 16.37 -22.83
CA ALA A 229 -1.88 16.39 -23.84
C ALA A 229 -1.22 15.01 -23.96
N GLU A 230 -0.64 14.75 -25.13
CA GLU A 230 0.28 13.63 -25.30
C GLU A 230 1.54 13.84 -24.48
N VAL A 231 2.22 12.75 -24.10
CA VAL A 231 3.52 12.82 -23.43
C VAL A 231 4.59 12.10 -24.24
N ASP A 232 5.83 12.59 -24.11
CA ASP A 232 7.03 11.98 -24.68
C ASP A 232 7.52 10.77 -23.83
N ASP A 233 8.61 10.15 -24.27
CA ASP A 233 9.25 9.01 -23.60
C ASP A 233 9.75 9.34 -22.17
N LYS A 234 9.87 10.63 -21.83
CA LYS A 234 10.20 11.11 -20.47
C LYS A 234 8.97 11.49 -19.68
N MET A 235 7.77 11.14 -20.17
CA MET A 235 6.47 11.49 -19.58
C MET A 235 6.26 13.00 -19.44
N GLN A 236 6.85 13.82 -20.34
CA GLN A 236 6.65 15.27 -20.36
C GLN A 236 5.62 15.65 -21.43
N PRO A 237 4.69 16.58 -21.14
CA PRO A 237 3.68 17.02 -22.10
C PRO A 237 4.30 17.57 -23.38
N VAL A 238 3.80 17.11 -24.53
CA VAL A 238 4.23 17.55 -25.86
C VAL A 238 3.42 18.77 -26.27
N LYS A 239 4.09 19.90 -26.51
CA LYS A 239 3.45 21.15 -26.96
C LYS A 239 2.76 20.98 -28.32
N GLY A 240 1.54 21.52 -28.43
CA GLY A 240 0.74 21.50 -29.64
C GLY A 240 -0.18 20.28 -29.75
N THR A 241 -0.19 19.41 -28.75
CA THR A 241 -1.10 18.25 -28.65
C THR A 241 -2.24 18.48 -27.68
N GLU A 242 -2.29 19.66 -27.07
CA GLU A 242 -3.27 20.02 -26.04
C GLU A 242 -4.69 19.98 -26.59
N ARG A 243 -5.60 19.37 -25.85
CA ARG A 243 -7.05 19.32 -26.15
C ARG A 243 -7.85 19.63 -24.90
N ILE A 244 -8.89 20.44 -25.07
CA ILE A 244 -9.83 20.76 -24.00
C ILE A 244 -10.97 19.75 -24.02
N ILE A 245 -11.29 19.20 -22.85
CA ILE A 245 -12.40 18.26 -22.65
C ILE A 245 -13.34 18.87 -21.61
N GLU A 246 -14.57 19.19 -22.02
CA GLU A 246 -15.61 19.68 -21.13
C GLU A 246 -16.10 18.55 -20.23
N CYS A 247 -15.98 18.77 -18.90
CA CYS A 247 -16.41 17.82 -17.89
C CYS A 247 -16.61 18.56 -16.56
N ASP A 248 -17.39 17.98 -15.63
CA ASP A 248 -17.64 18.56 -14.32
C ASP A 248 -16.82 17.88 -13.21
N ALA A 249 -16.03 16.85 -13.57
CA ALA A 249 -15.11 16.19 -12.64
C ALA A 249 -13.87 15.62 -13.31
N LEU A 250 -12.76 15.65 -12.54
CA LEU A 250 -11.51 14.94 -12.79
C LEU A 250 -11.26 13.96 -11.64
N ILE A 251 -11.14 12.66 -11.97
CA ILE A 251 -10.84 11.60 -11.01
C ILE A 251 -9.37 11.22 -11.14
N LEU A 252 -8.63 11.27 -10.03
CA LEU A 252 -7.20 10.99 -10.00
C LEU A 252 -6.93 9.61 -9.41
N SER A 253 -6.35 8.71 -10.22
CA SER A 253 -5.86 7.38 -9.82
C SER A 253 -4.37 7.27 -10.15
N VAL A 254 -3.56 8.18 -9.60
CA VAL A 254 -2.17 8.44 -10.02
C VAL A 254 -1.13 7.93 -9.02
N GLY A 255 -1.50 6.92 -8.27
CA GLY A 255 -0.65 6.21 -7.33
C GLY A 255 -0.87 6.61 -5.88
N LEU A 256 -0.32 5.78 -5.00
CA LEU A 256 -0.44 5.84 -3.56
C LEU A 256 0.89 6.25 -2.92
N ILE A 257 0.80 6.86 -1.74
CA ILE A 257 1.95 7.24 -0.91
C ILE A 257 1.75 6.60 0.46
N PRO A 258 2.64 5.69 0.90
CA PRO A 258 2.65 5.18 2.27
C PRO A 258 2.67 6.31 3.31
N GLU A 259 1.84 6.21 4.36
CA GLU A 259 1.76 7.21 5.42
C GLU A 259 2.77 6.90 6.53
N ASN A 260 3.95 7.51 6.47
CA ASN A 260 5.08 7.23 7.35
C ASN A 260 5.57 8.43 8.17
N GLU A 261 4.82 9.52 8.25
CA GLU A 261 5.22 10.71 9.01
C GLU A 261 5.47 10.39 10.50
N LEU A 262 4.67 9.50 11.10
CA LEU A 262 4.90 9.03 12.48
C LEU A 262 6.19 8.19 12.58
N ALA A 263 6.45 7.33 11.60
CA ALA A 263 7.68 6.53 11.53
C ALA A 263 8.93 7.41 11.41
N GLU A 264 8.90 8.38 10.48
CA GLU A 264 10.00 9.33 10.27
C GLU A 264 10.27 10.17 11.54
N SER A 265 9.21 10.58 12.26
CA SER A 265 9.34 11.42 13.47
C SER A 265 10.11 10.75 14.62
N ILE A 266 10.19 9.42 14.62
CA ILE A 266 10.95 8.64 15.62
C ILE A 266 12.23 8.02 15.05
N GLY A 267 12.65 8.45 13.85
CA GLY A 267 13.92 8.05 13.23
C GLY A 267 13.90 6.72 12.49
N VAL A 268 12.73 6.22 12.08
CA VAL A 268 12.64 5.03 11.20
C VAL A 268 13.20 5.38 9.82
N ASN A 269 14.10 4.56 9.31
CA ASN A 269 14.63 4.70 7.97
C ASN A 269 13.57 4.35 6.92
N ILE A 270 13.35 5.24 5.96
CA ILE A 270 12.38 5.05 4.88
C ILE A 270 13.11 4.63 3.60
N ASN A 271 12.62 3.56 2.99
CA ASN A 271 13.12 3.09 1.69
C ASN A 271 12.69 4.05 0.57
N PRO A 272 13.63 4.63 -0.21
CA PRO A 272 13.31 5.59 -1.26
C PRO A 272 12.46 5.02 -2.41
N LYS A 273 12.48 3.69 -2.60
CA LYS A 273 11.73 3.01 -3.67
C LYS A 273 10.27 2.72 -3.24
N THR A 274 10.07 2.09 -2.10
CA THR A 274 8.72 1.77 -1.59
C THR A 274 8.04 2.94 -0.90
N LYS A 275 8.80 3.92 -0.40
CA LYS A 275 8.36 4.98 0.52
C LYS A 275 7.83 4.44 1.87
N GLY A 276 8.07 3.18 2.15
CA GLY A 276 7.77 2.51 3.42
C GLY A 276 9.01 2.32 4.28
N ALA A 277 8.82 1.83 5.48
CA ALA A 277 9.90 1.57 6.42
C ALA A 277 10.89 0.52 5.89
N VAL A 278 12.18 0.73 6.13
CA VAL A 278 13.18 -0.35 6.03
C VAL A 278 12.91 -1.32 7.18
N CYS A 279 12.70 -2.59 6.89
CA CYS A 279 12.42 -3.62 7.87
C CYS A 279 13.20 -4.91 7.60
N ASP A 280 13.30 -5.76 8.64
CA ASP A 280 13.78 -7.12 8.55
C ASP A 280 12.65 -8.13 8.25
N GLN A 281 12.97 -9.43 8.25
CA GLN A 281 12.02 -10.52 7.99
C GLN A 281 10.88 -10.61 9.01
N ASN A 282 11.04 -10.03 10.19
CA ASN A 282 10.03 -9.97 11.25
C ASN A 282 9.17 -8.70 11.15
N TYR A 283 9.38 -7.89 10.11
CA TYR A 283 8.77 -6.58 9.90
C TYR A 283 9.14 -5.54 10.96
N MET A 284 10.19 -5.79 11.78
CA MET A 284 10.75 -4.80 12.68
C MET A 284 11.56 -3.78 11.88
N THR A 285 11.31 -2.51 12.13
CA THR A 285 11.95 -1.40 11.42
C THR A 285 13.40 -1.16 11.88
N SER A 286 14.05 -0.12 11.38
CA SER A 286 15.37 0.32 11.86
C SER A 286 15.35 0.78 13.33
N VAL A 287 14.18 1.02 13.91
CA VAL A 287 13.99 1.36 15.34
C VAL A 287 13.47 0.14 16.08
N ASP A 288 14.24 -0.32 17.08
CA ASP A 288 13.86 -1.47 17.89
C ASP A 288 12.52 -1.29 18.57
N GLY A 289 11.67 -2.33 18.52
CA GLY A 289 10.31 -2.33 19.06
C GLY A 289 9.27 -1.63 18.17
N VAL A 290 9.66 -1.11 17.01
CA VAL A 290 8.74 -0.52 16.02
C VAL A 290 8.64 -1.41 14.80
N TYR A 291 7.42 -1.87 14.51
CA TYR A 291 7.08 -2.73 13.37
C TYR A 291 6.24 -1.95 12.35
N SER A 292 6.27 -2.37 11.10
CA SER A 292 5.47 -1.75 10.04
C SER A 292 4.80 -2.82 9.20
N ALA A 293 3.51 -2.66 8.90
CA ALA A 293 2.73 -3.64 8.14
C ALA A 293 1.70 -3.00 7.21
N GLY A 294 1.33 -3.73 6.17
CA GLY A 294 0.35 -3.28 5.19
C GLY A 294 0.87 -2.18 4.27
N ASN A 295 -0.01 -1.30 3.81
CA ASN A 295 0.33 -0.34 2.76
C ASN A 295 1.23 0.82 3.23
N CYS A 296 1.46 1.00 4.52
CA CYS A 296 2.50 1.92 4.99
C CYS A 296 3.92 1.33 4.85
N LEU A 297 4.07 0.01 4.76
CA LEU A 297 5.32 -0.67 4.49
C LEU A 297 5.65 -0.67 2.99
N HIS A 298 4.74 -1.17 2.18
CA HIS A 298 4.73 -1.05 0.71
C HIS A 298 3.30 -1.24 0.19
N VAL A 299 2.99 -0.67 -0.97
CA VAL A 299 1.67 -0.82 -1.57
C VAL A 299 1.49 -2.25 -2.08
N ASN A 300 0.51 -2.95 -1.54
CA ASN A 300 0.19 -4.34 -1.88
C ASN A 300 -0.90 -4.42 -2.95
N ASP A 301 -0.86 -5.44 -3.81
CA ASP A 301 -1.89 -5.72 -4.83
C ASP A 301 -3.10 -6.45 -4.22
N LEU A 302 -2.87 -7.27 -3.22
CA LEU A 302 -3.89 -8.07 -2.56
C LEU A 302 -3.95 -7.76 -1.07
N VAL A 303 -5.16 -7.64 -0.53
CA VAL A 303 -5.35 -7.47 0.91
C VAL A 303 -4.88 -8.70 1.71
N ASP A 304 -4.91 -9.87 1.08
CA ASP A 304 -4.37 -11.11 1.67
C ASP A 304 -2.89 -10.96 2.06
N TYR A 305 -2.08 -10.27 1.24
CA TYR A 305 -0.68 -9.98 1.56
C TYR A 305 -0.54 -8.90 2.65
N VAL A 306 -1.48 -7.94 2.67
CA VAL A 306 -1.55 -6.94 3.75
C VAL A 306 -1.77 -7.60 5.10
N THR A 307 -2.67 -8.57 5.18
CA THR A 307 -2.94 -9.29 6.44
C THR A 307 -1.87 -10.32 6.76
N GLU A 308 -1.25 -10.95 5.77
CA GLU A 308 -0.13 -11.88 5.97
C GLU A 308 1.06 -11.19 6.66
N ASN A 309 1.55 -10.09 6.10
CA ASN A 309 2.67 -9.37 6.70
C ASN A 309 2.32 -8.73 8.06
N ALA A 310 1.05 -8.38 8.26
CA ALA A 310 0.58 -7.82 9.50
C ALA A 310 0.47 -8.87 10.63
N VAL A 311 0.06 -10.09 10.31
CA VAL A 311 0.08 -11.23 11.25
C VAL A 311 1.51 -11.47 11.74
N GLU A 312 2.49 -11.50 10.85
CA GLU A 312 3.89 -11.68 11.26
C GLU A 312 4.41 -10.51 12.09
N ALA A 313 4.08 -9.26 11.72
CA ALA A 313 4.45 -8.08 12.51
C ALA A 313 3.82 -8.13 13.91
N GLY A 314 2.56 -8.52 14.03
CA GLY A 314 1.84 -8.68 15.29
C GLY A 314 2.45 -9.77 16.16
N ARG A 315 2.70 -10.95 15.59
CA ARG A 315 3.35 -12.09 16.27
C ARG A 315 4.70 -11.69 16.85
N ASN A 316 5.53 -11.01 16.09
CA ASN A 316 6.88 -10.64 16.53
C ASN A 316 6.88 -9.43 17.49
N SER A 317 5.81 -8.64 17.54
CA SER A 317 5.70 -7.50 18.46
C SER A 317 5.36 -7.89 19.90
N ALA A 318 4.69 -9.03 20.11
CA ALA A 318 4.17 -9.45 21.40
C ALA A 318 5.26 -9.94 22.38
N PRO A 319 6.11 -10.91 22.01
CA PRO A 319 7.17 -11.42 22.88
C PRO A 319 8.44 -10.56 22.82
N TYR A 320 8.31 -9.26 22.48
CA TYR A 320 9.48 -8.42 22.24
C TYR A 320 10.39 -8.32 23.45
N GLU A 321 11.61 -8.82 23.27
CA GLU A 321 12.74 -8.58 24.13
C GLU A 321 13.83 -7.83 23.35
N LYS A 322 14.34 -6.74 23.93
CA LYS A 322 15.41 -5.98 23.31
C LYS A 322 16.66 -6.84 23.19
N ARG A 323 17.12 -7.06 21.96
CA ARG A 323 18.34 -7.80 21.65
C ARG A 323 19.19 -7.05 20.63
N GLU A 324 20.47 -7.37 20.58
CA GLU A 324 21.33 -6.87 19.51
C GLU A 324 20.99 -7.58 18.20
N ARG A 325 20.46 -6.83 17.23
CA ARG A 325 20.19 -7.34 15.88
C ARG A 325 21.43 -7.31 15.02
N LYS A 326 21.59 -8.32 14.18
CA LYS A 326 22.71 -8.45 13.23
C LYS A 326 22.15 -8.44 11.82
N ASN A 327 21.98 -7.23 11.27
CA ASN A 327 21.34 -7.01 10.00
C ASN A 327 22.33 -7.20 8.82
N VAL A 328 21.93 -8.02 7.85
CA VAL A 328 22.59 -8.22 6.56
C VAL A 328 21.68 -7.68 5.46
N ALA A 329 22.23 -6.87 4.55
CA ALA A 329 21.43 -6.27 3.47
C ALA A 329 21.07 -7.31 2.39
N LEU A 330 19.82 -7.22 1.89
CA LEU A 330 19.39 -7.89 0.66
C LEU A 330 19.61 -6.94 -0.52
N ASN A 331 20.69 -7.13 -1.24
CA ASN A 331 21.10 -6.26 -2.35
C ASN A 331 20.37 -6.65 -3.64
N ALA A 332 19.21 -6.04 -3.88
CA ALA A 332 18.48 -6.19 -5.13
C ALA A 332 19.08 -5.31 -6.23
N ASP A 333 19.40 -5.89 -7.38
CA ASP A 333 19.92 -5.18 -8.52
C ASP A 333 18.90 -4.25 -9.20
N LYS A 334 19.25 -3.61 -10.31
CA LYS A 334 18.40 -2.68 -11.05
C LYS A 334 17.20 -3.33 -11.76
N SER A 335 17.16 -4.66 -11.83
CA SER A 335 16.04 -5.40 -12.42
C SER A 335 14.79 -5.38 -11.55
N PHE A 336 14.93 -4.99 -10.27
CA PHE A 336 13.83 -4.80 -9.33
C PHE A 336 13.44 -3.33 -9.17
N LEU A 337 12.14 -3.04 -9.20
CA LEU A 337 11.62 -1.79 -8.65
C LEU A 337 11.88 -1.72 -7.15
N TYR A 338 11.58 -2.78 -6.42
CA TYR A 338 11.88 -2.94 -5.00
C TYR A 338 11.82 -4.41 -4.57
N VAL A 339 12.40 -4.68 -3.41
CA VAL A 339 12.25 -5.92 -2.63
C VAL A 339 11.95 -5.56 -1.17
N VAL A 340 11.08 -6.30 -0.49
CA VAL A 340 10.74 -6.17 0.94
C VAL A 340 10.71 -7.58 1.54
N PRO A 341 11.37 -7.81 2.71
CA PRO A 341 12.24 -6.91 3.47
C PRO A 341 13.52 -6.55 2.72
N THR A 342 14.22 -5.50 3.19
CA THR A 342 15.49 -5.05 2.59
C THR A 342 16.73 -5.51 3.36
N VAL A 343 16.52 -6.03 4.57
CA VAL A 343 17.57 -6.57 5.43
C VAL A 343 17.09 -7.88 6.06
N LEU A 344 18.03 -8.72 6.46
CA LEU A 344 17.79 -9.91 7.30
C LEU A 344 18.48 -9.71 8.64
N ASP A 345 17.73 -9.90 9.74
CA ASP A 345 18.34 -10.05 11.07
C ASP A 345 18.80 -11.50 11.25
N VAL A 346 20.06 -11.77 10.98
CA VAL A 346 20.65 -13.11 11.08
C VAL A 346 20.95 -13.56 12.51
N SER A 347 20.62 -12.74 13.51
CA SER A 347 20.62 -13.17 14.92
C SER A 347 19.33 -13.87 15.32
N GLY A 348 18.28 -13.81 14.48
CA GLY A 348 17.01 -14.48 14.64
C GLY A 348 16.80 -15.65 13.68
N ASP A 349 15.57 -16.13 13.61
CA ASP A 349 15.19 -17.15 12.63
C ASP A 349 15.07 -16.56 11.22
N ILE A 350 15.73 -17.19 10.27
CA ILE A 350 15.73 -16.86 8.85
C ILE A 350 15.29 -18.04 7.97
N SER A 351 14.59 -19.02 8.57
CA SER A 351 14.15 -20.24 7.87
C SER A 351 12.86 -20.04 7.06
N ASP A 352 12.00 -19.10 7.41
CA ASP A 352 10.75 -18.78 6.67
C ASP A 352 10.67 -17.27 6.38
N VAL A 353 11.43 -16.82 5.38
CA VAL A 353 11.47 -15.40 4.97
C VAL A 353 10.57 -15.19 3.76
N THR A 354 9.55 -14.39 3.91
CA THR A 354 8.68 -13.98 2.78
C THR A 354 9.25 -12.72 2.14
N LEU A 355 9.64 -12.82 0.86
CA LEU A 355 10.02 -11.69 0.03
C LEU A 355 8.84 -11.25 -0.83
N TYR A 356 8.58 -9.93 -0.85
CA TYR A 356 7.70 -9.29 -1.83
C TYR A 356 8.55 -8.44 -2.78
N PHE A 357 8.31 -8.53 -4.08
CA PHE A 357 9.08 -7.75 -5.05
C PHE A 357 8.27 -7.39 -6.29
N ARG A 358 8.76 -6.39 -7.02
CA ARG A 358 8.26 -6.04 -8.37
C ARG A 358 9.42 -5.94 -9.33
N ALA A 359 9.22 -6.46 -10.54
CA ALA A 359 10.16 -6.27 -11.64
C ALA A 359 10.19 -4.81 -12.10
N ALA A 360 11.35 -4.33 -12.54
CA ALA A 360 11.50 -2.94 -13.04
C ALA A 360 10.94 -2.76 -14.46
N ARG A 361 10.80 -3.84 -15.23
CA ARG A 361 10.29 -3.88 -16.61
C ARG A 361 9.52 -5.17 -16.86
N ASP A 362 8.78 -5.22 -17.96
CA ASP A 362 8.22 -6.47 -18.45
C ASP A 362 9.35 -7.44 -18.81
N MET A 363 9.24 -8.68 -18.34
CA MET A 363 10.19 -9.76 -18.58
C MET A 363 9.43 -11.03 -18.96
N LYS A 364 9.95 -11.77 -19.94
CA LYS A 364 9.47 -13.11 -20.32
C LYS A 364 10.55 -14.13 -19.96
N ASP A 365 10.10 -15.35 -19.59
CA ASP A 365 11.00 -16.43 -19.20
C ASP A 365 12.10 -15.96 -18.22
N ALA A 366 11.65 -15.24 -17.18
CA ALA A 366 12.53 -14.61 -16.22
C ALA A 366 12.98 -15.60 -15.15
N THR A 367 14.24 -15.45 -14.73
CA THR A 367 14.79 -16.23 -13.62
C THR A 367 15.15 -15.30 -12.47
N PHE A 368 14.52 -15.54 -11.30
CA PHE A 368 14.92 -14.97 -10.01
C PHE A 368 16.06 -15.80 -9.44
N ALA A 369 17.16 -15.17 -9.03
CA ALA A 369 18.29 -15.83 -8.41
C ALA A 369 18.70 -15.15 -7.10
N VAL A 370 19.13 -15.97 -6.12
CA VAL A 370 19.79 -15.52 -4.88
C VAL A 370 21.22 -16.00 -4.90
N ASN A 371 22.16 -15.07 -4.68
CA ASN A 371 23.56 -15.39 -4.49
C ASN A 371 23.98 -15.01 -3.07
N VAL A 372 24.73 -15.88 -2.41
CA VAL A 372 25.37 -15.64 -1.12
C VAL A 372 26.88 -15.79 -1.31
N ASP A 373 27.63 -14.74 -0.98
CA ASP A 373 29.09 -14.70 -1.10
C ASP A 373 29.59 -15.09 -2.51
N GLY A 374 28.87 -14.62 -3.54
CA GLY A 374 29.16 -14.89 -4.96
C GLY A 374 28.72 -16.26 -5.49
N LYS A 375 28.15 -17.11 -4.65
CA LYS A 375 27.62 -18.42 -5.06
C LYS A 375 26.10 -18.37 -5.19
N GLU A 376 25.55 -18.83 -6.33
CA GLU A 376 24.11 -19.00 -6.48
C GLU A 376 23.61 -20.14 -5.57
N VAL A 377 22.66 -19.83 -4.69
CA VAL A 377 22.09 -20.74 -3.70
C VAL A 377 20.62 -21.06 -3.97
N PHE A 378 19.93 -20.22 -4.73
CA PHE A 378 18.53 -20.41 -5.09
C PHE A 378 18.21 -19.85 -6.48
N ARG A 379 17.32 -20.55 -7.20
CA ARG A 379 16.82 -20.12 -8.51
C ARG A 379 15.34 -20.49 -8.66
N LYS A 380 14.55 -19.56 -9.22
CA LYS A 380 13.14 -19.80 -9.59
C LYS A 380 12.83 -19.17 -10.94
N LYS A 381 12.18 -19.93 -11.83
CA LYS A 381 11.71 -19.45 -13.14
C LYS A 381 10.29 -18.91 -13.06
N TYR A 382 10.04 -17.84 -13.81
CA TYR A 382 8.75 -17.21 -14.03
C TYR A 382 8.51 -17.10 -15.54
N SER A 383 7.33 -17.49 -16.02
CA SER A 383 6.95 -17.35 -17.42
C SER A 383 6.85 -15.88 -17.86
N ALA A 384 6.43 -15.01 -16.95
CA ALA A 384 6.42 -13.57 -17.13
C ALA A 384 6.48 -12.85 -15.79
N LEU A 385 7.11 -11.68 -15.76
CA LEU A 385 7.06 -10.71 -14.67
C LEU A 385 6.68 -9.35 -15.25
N ARG A 386 5.82 -8.63 -14.55
CA ARG A 386 5.31 -7.32 -14.98
C ARG A 386 5.42 -6.31 -13.84
N PRO A 387 5.82 -5.05 -14.09
CA PRO A 387 5.95 -4.03 -13.05
C PRO A 387 4.70 -3.79 -12.20
N PRO A 388 3.45 -3.83 -12.76
CA PRO A 388 2.24 -3.68 -11.97
C PRO A 388 1.93 -4.85 -11.03
N GLU A 389 2.49 -6.04 -11.31
CA GLU A 389 2.20 -7.26 -10.58
C GLU A 389 3.27 -7.50 -9.50
N MET A 390 2.82 -7.65 -8.25
CA MET A 390 3.72 -7.94 -7.12
C MET A 390 3.87 -9.44 -6.96
N GLU A 391 5.12 -9.90 -6.92
CA GLU A 391 5.46 -11.28 -6.65
C GLU A 391 5.72 -11.52 -5.16
N ARG A 392 5.37 -12.71 -4.71
CA ARG A 392 5.62 -13.22 -3.37
C ARG A 392 6.41 -14.52 -3.43
N LEU A 393 7.48 -14.59 -2.65
CA LEU A 393 8.37 -15.74 -2.63
C LEU A 393 8.82 -16.04 -1.20
N LYS A 394 8.65 -17.30 -0.74
CA LYS A 394 9.17 -17.78 0.55
C LYS A 394 10.52 -18.45 0.35
N LEU A 395 11.50 -18.12 1.18
CA LEU A 395 12.86 -18.61 1.13
C LEU A 395 13.36 -19.02 2.52
N ASN A 396 14.17 -20.08 2.56
CA ASN A 396 14.87 -20.53 3.75
C ASN A 396 16.34 -20.09 3.68
N PHE A 397 16.65 -18.90 4.21
CA PHE A 397 18.02 -18.39 4.24
C PHE A 397 18.93 -19.14 5.21
N GLY A 398 18.37 -19.87 6.18
CA GLY A 398 19.12 -20.74 7.09
C GLY A 398 19.88 -21.87 6.39
N GLU A 399 19.33 -22.38 5.27
CA GLU A 399 19.98 -23.41 4.45
C GLU A 399 21.11 -22.87 3.55
N TYR A 400 21.20 -21.57 3.37
CA TYR A 400 22.18 -20.94 2.46
C TYR A 400 23.49 -20.56 3.13
N GLY A 401 23.67 -20.88 4.41
CA GLY A 401 24.89 -20.60 5.15
C GLY A 401 25.14 -19.10 5.41
N VAL A 402 24.07 -18.30 5.48
CA VAL A 402 24.16 -16.85 5.70
C VAL A 402 24.73 -16.55 7.08
N SER A 403 25.70 -15.66 7.14
CA SER A 403 26.36 -15.15 8.36
C SER A 403 26.30 -13.63 8.41
N THR A 404 26.73 -13.04 9.52
CA THR A 404 26.81 -11.59 9.69
C THR A 404 27.77 -10.87 8.72
N LYS A 405 28.61 -11.62 8.01
CA LYS A 405 29.58 -11.10 7.04
C LYS A 405 29.21 -11.41 5.61
N SER A 406 28.13 -12.15 5.39
CA SER A 406 27.72 -12.57 4.04
C SER A 406 27.23 -11.40 3.21
N GLU A 407 27.57 -11.42 1.94
CA GLU A 407 27.02 -10.56 0.91
C GLU A 407 25.88 -11.31 0.19
N ILE A 408 24.66 -10.79 0.30
CA ILE A 408 23.48 -11.38 -0.37
C ILE A 408 23.08 -10.48 -1.54
N SER A 409 23.00 -11.06 -2.74
CA SER A 409 22.51 -10.36 -3.92
C SER A 409 21.32 -11.07 -4.55
N LEU A 410 20.35 -10.27 -5.01
CA LEU A 410 19.14 -10.72 -5.70
C LEU A 410 19.16 -10.17 -7.12
N SER A 411 18.81 -11.01 -8.10
CA SER A 411 18.77 -10.61 -9.50
C SER A 411 17.58 -11.23 -10.25
N LEU A 412 17.10 -10.52 -11.29
CA LEU A 412 16.19 -11.05 -12.31
C LEU A 412 16.89 -11.00 -13.66
N THR A 413 16.93 -12.14 -14.34
CA THR A 413 17.50 -12.29 -15.69
C THR A 413 16.49 -12.90 -16.63
N GLU A 414 16.48 -12.51 -17.90
CA GLU A 414 15.74 -13.21 -18.95
C GLU A 414 16.62 -14.28 -19.58
N GLU A 415 16.07 -15.47 -19.80
CA GLU A 415 16.72 -16.47 -20.65
C GLU A 415 16.55 -16.02 -22.11
N ASN A 416 17.67 -15.79 -22.82
CA ASN A 416 17.69 -15.43 -24.25
C ASN A 416 17.22 -16.59 -25.12
#